data_3195038587fcbcad91a5bcf7e6301ce1
#
_entry.id   3195038587fcbcad91a5bcf7e6301ce1
#
_cell.length_a   1.000
_cell.length_b   1.000
_cell.length_c   1.000
_cell.angle_alpha   90.00
_cell.angle_beta   90.00
_cell.angle_gamma   90.00
#
_symmetry.space_group_name_H-M   'P 1'
#
loop_
_entity.id
_entity.type
_entity.pdbx_description
1 polymer ?
#
loop_
_entity_poly.entity_id
_entity_poly.type
_entity_poly.pdbx_seq_one_letter_code
_entity_poly.pdbx_strand_id
1 'polypeptide(L)'
;ELVPTVTLHLNYMNVADLRKAFRANDKQIESLMSQYAARYTTKANRSIYQLMVIALRAELQNILSELKYEKLDSSIEKLKLVTSKYLSIAGSGNQNIAGTLTKFIGEIEYLFINAIKIEYNYYVKKEQLAIREQMRQEAEERKALELERKKVEKEEEKYKGELDKVQTQLSNAQDETEIEKLNARILELQEQLANVVVKKDEIINLQNGKAGTDTLGR
;
A
#
# COMPACT_ATOMS: atom_id res chain seq x y z
N GLU A 1 27.62 -13.76 -9.27
CA GLU A 1 27.97 -12.90 -8.10
C GLU A 1 27.47 -11.45 -8.18
N LEU A 2 27.03 -10.95 -9.35
CA LEU A 2 26.50 -9.57 -9.50
C LEU A 2 25.02 -9.41 -9.07
N VAL A 3 24.27 -10.51 -8.96
CA VAL A 3 22.83 -10.49 -8.67
C VAL A 3 22.50 -9.96 -7.26
N PRO A 4 23.24 -10.32 -6.19
CA PRO A 4 22.95 -9.80 -4.85
C PRO A 4 23.13 -8.30 -4.73
N THR A 5 24.17 -7.75 -5.37
CA THR A 5 24.51 -6.32 -5.30
C THR A 5 23.44 -5.45 -5.97
N VAL A 6 22.91 -5.87 -7.12
CA VAL A 6 21.83 -5.16 -7.82
C VAL A 6 20.55 -5.17 -7.00
N THR A 7 20.20 -6.31 -6.40
CA THR A 7 19.00 -6.45 -5.57
C THR A 7 19.10 -5.58 -4.31
N LEU A 8 20.23 -5.55 -3.64
CA LEU A 8 20.49 -4.70 -2.48
C LEU A 8 20.34 -3.21 -2.86
N HIS A 9 20.91 -2.78 -4.00
CA HIS A 9 20.81 -1.40 -4.45
C HIS A 9 19.35 -0.95 -4.66
N LEU A 10 18.53 -1.80 -5.27
CA LEU A 10 17.10 -1.51 -5.49
C LEU A 10 16.31 -1.36 -4.17
N ASN A 11 16.68 -2.12 -3.12
CA ASN A 11 16.02 -2.04 -1.83
C ASN A 11 16.20 -0.67 -1.13
N TYR A 12 17.28 0.06 -1.40
CA TYR A 12 17.51 1.40 -0.84
C TYR A 12 16.87 2.52 -1.66
N MET A 13 16.42 2.27 -2.88
CA MET A 13 15.78 3.28 -3.71
C MET A 13 14.40 3.67 -3.17
N ASN A 14 14.07 4.95 -3.23
CA ASN A 14 12.72 5.42 -3.00
C ASN A 14 11.82 5.19 -4.24
N VAL A 15 10.51 5.40 -4.07
CA VAL A 15 9.51 5.19 -5.14
C VAL A 15 9.82 6.01 -6.41
N ALA A 16 10.26 7.26 -6.25
CA ALA A 16 10.58 8.13 -7.37
C ALA A 16 11.83 7.65 -8.14
N ASP A 17 12.84 7.18 -7.41
CA ASP A 17 14.07 6.66 -8.01
C ASP A 17 13.83 5.33 -8.73
N LEU A 18 12.97 4.46 -8.18
CA LEU A 18 12.54 3.23 -8.87
C LEU A 18 11.82 3.55 -10.18
N ARG A 19 10.98 4.58 -10.23
CA ARG A 19 10.35 5.02 -11.49
C ARG A 19 11.36 5.61 -12.49
N LYS A 20 12.38 6.30 -12.03
CA LYS A 20 13.49 6.74 -12.90
C LYS A 20 14.30 5.56 -13.43
N ALA A 21 14.63 4.60 -12.56
CA ALA A 21 15.36 3.38 -12.94
C ALA A 21 14.56 2.55 -13.97
N PHE A 22 13.25 2.41 -13.78
CA PHE A 22 12.38 1.72 -14.75
C PHE A 22 12.44 2.39 -16.14
N ARG A 23 12.29 3.72 -16.20
CA ARG A 23 12.36 4.46 -17.46
C ARG A 23 13.73 4.38 -18.13
N ALA A 24 14.80 4.39 -17.32
CA ALA A 24 16.16 4.22 -17.82
C ALA A 24 16.37 2.82 -18.42
N ASN A 25 15.90 1.78 -17.74
CA ASN A 25 15.94 0.41 -18.22
C ASN A 25 15.11 0.23 -19.50
N ASP A 26 13.92 0.85 -19.57
CA ASP A 26 13.06 0.79 -20.76
C ASP A 26 13.72 1.42 -21.98
N LYS A 27 14.41 2.56 -21.82
CA LYS A 27 15.24 3.16 -22.87
C LYS A 27 16.37 2.25 -23.33
N GLN A 28 17.00 1.50 -22.42
CA GLN A 28 18.02 0.52 -22.78
C GLN A 28 17.42 -0.63 -23.59
N ILE A 29 16.23 -1.11 -23.22
CA ILE A 29 15.47 -2.13 -23.98
C ILE A 29 15.21 -1.62 -25.41
N GLU A 30 14.69 -0.41 -25.58
CA GLU A 30 14.42 0.18 -26.89
C GLU A 30 15.69 0.37 -27.73
N SER A 31 16.76 0.86 -27.11
CA SER A 31 18.05 1.00 -27.76
C SER A 31 18.59 -0.33 -28.24
N LEU A 32 18.56 -1.38 -27.40
CA LEU A 32 19.01 -2.72 -27.76
C LEU A 32 18.18 -3.29 -28.92
N MET A 33 16.86 -3.17 -28.84
CA MET A 33 15.97 -3.63 -29.91
C MET A 33 16.27 -2.94 -31.24
N SER A 34 16.53 -1.63 -31.22
CA SER A 34 16.89 -0.86 -32.43
C SER A 34 18.24 -1.27 -32.99
N GLN A 35 19.25 -1.51 -32.14
CA GLN A 35 20.58 -1.96 -32.57
C GLN A 35 20.51 -3.34 -33.25
N TYR A 36 19.73 -4.25 -32.73
CA TYR A 36 19.56 -5.57 -33.33
C TYR A 36 18.70 -5.56 -34.60
N ALA A 37 17.70 -4.68 -34.69
CA ALA A 37 16.90 -4.50 -35.91
C ALA A 37 17.77 -4.18 -37.12
N ALA A 38 18.81 -3.36 -36.95
CA ALA A 38 19.74 -2.99 -38.03
C ALA A 38 20.58 -4.17 -38.56
N ARG A 39 20.69 -5.26 -37.80
CA ARG A 39 21.49 -6.46 -38.22
C ARG A 39 20.76 -7.34 -39.23
N TYR A 40 19.44 -7.19 -39.38
CA TYR A 40 18.62 -8.00 -40.29
C TYR A 40 18.44 -7.28 -41.61
N THR A 41 19.12 -7.76 -42.66
CA THR A 41 19.14 -7.11 -43.98
C THR A 41 18.01 -7.57 -44.88
N THR A 42 17.63 -8.87 -44.84
CA THR A 42 16.54 -9.42 -45.67
C THR A 42 15.16 -9.06 -45.11
N LYS A 43 14.17 -8.88 -46.00
CA LYS A 43 12.80 -8.55 -45.61
C LYS A 43 12.20 -9.62 -44.68
N ALA A 44 12.42 -10.90 -44.99
CA ALA A 44 11.90 -12.01 -44.18
C ALA A 44 12.46 -12.01 -42.76
N ASN A 45 13.80 -11.91 -42.62
CA ASN A 45 14.45 -11.88 -41.28
C ASN A 45 14.04 -10.67 -40.48
N ARG A 46 13.89 -9.54 -41.12
CA ARG A 46 13.41 -8.31 -40.48
C ARG A 46 11.99 -8.44 -39.95
N SER A 47 11.09 -9.07 -40.74
CA SER A 47 9.71 -9.34 -40.34
C SER A 47 9.66 -10.30 -39.13
N ILE A 48 10.43 -11.40 -39.17
CA ILE A 48 10.51 -12.35 -38.05
C ILE A 48 10.99 -11.65 -36.78
N TYR A 49 12.05 -10.87 -36.88
CA TYR A 49 12.58 -10.11 -35.76
C TYR A 49 11.55 -9.13 -35.18
N GLN A 50 10.87 -8.37 -36.04
CA GLN A 50 9.84 -7.41 -35.61
C GLN A 50 8.68 -8.09 -34.88
N LEU A 51 8.16 -9.21 -35.43
CA LEU A 51 7.12 -9.98 -34.76
C LEU A 51 7.57 -10.51 -33.41
N MET A 52 8.80 -11.01 -33.31
CA MET A 52 9.38 -11.48 -32.05
C MET A 52 9.49 -10.36 -31.03
N VAL A 53 9.96 -9.18 -31.42
CA VAL A 53 10.08 -8.00 -30.52
C VAL A 53 8.72 -7.57 -30.01
N ILE A 54 7.70 -7.51 -30.87
CA ILE A 54 6.33 -7.16 -30.48
C ILE A 54 5.82 -8.18 -29.46
N ALA A 55 5.99 -9.47 -29.72
CA ALA A 55 5.54 -10.53 -28.85
C ALA A 55 6.27 -10.51 -27.48
N LEU A 56 7.60 -10.36 -27.48
CA LEU A 56 8.39 -10.24 -26.24
C LEU A 56 8.00 -9.02 -25.39
N ARG A 57 7.71 -7.88 -26.03
CA ARG A 57 7.20 -6.70 -25.32
C ARG A 57 5.84 -6.94 -24.70
N ALA A 58 4.92 -7.59 -25.43
CA ALA A 58 3.60 -7.93 -24.91
C ALA A 58 3.69 -8.89 -23.70
N GLU A 59 4.55 -9.91 -23.80
CA GLU A 59 4.76 -10.85 -22.69
C GLU A 59 5.38 -10.16 -21.46
N LEU A 60 6.34 -9.26 -21.65
CA LEU A 60 6.87 -8.48 -20.54
C LEU A 60 5.77 -7.67 -19.85
N GLN A 61 4.90 -7.00 -20.62
CA GLN A 61 3.78 -6.24 -20.05
C GLN A 61 2.80 -7.14 -19.30
N ASN A 62 2.51 -8.32 -19.81
CA ASN A 62 1.67 -9.31 -19.12
C ASN A 62 2.30 -9.73 -17.79
N ILE A 63 3.59 -10.06 -17.77
CA ILE A 63 4.31 -10.43 -16.56
C ILE A 63 4.30 -9.29 -15.54
N LEU A 64 4.55 -8.05 -15.97
CA LEU A 64 4.56 -6.87 -15.08
C LEU A 64 3.17 -6.58 -14.50
N SER A 65 2.10 -6.79 -15.28
CA SER A 65 0.71 -6.59 -14.83
C SER A 65 0.24 -7.62 -13.78
N GLU A 66 0.78 -8.84 -13.86
CA GLU A 66 0.49 -9.93 -12.93
C GLU A 66 1.39 -9.94 -11.69
N LEU A 67 2.34 -9.02 -11.60
CA LEU A 67 3.34 -8.97 -10.53
C LEU A 67 2.67 -8.66 -9.19
N LYS A 68 2.85 -9.58 -8.22
CA LYS A 68 2.34 -9.46 -6.85
C LYS A 68 3.45 -9.79 -5.85
N TYR A 69 3.19 -9.50 -4.58
CA TYR A 69 4.04 -9.95 -3.49
C TYR A 69 4.25 -11.48 -3.60
N GLU A 70 5.45 -11.98 -3.35
CA GLU A 70 5.85 -13.40 -3.44
C GLU A 70 5.95 -14.00 -4.86
N LYS A 71 5.70 -13.23 -5.93
CA LYS A 71 5.75 -13.74 -7.32
C LYS A 71 7.01 -13.38 -8.11
N LEU A 72 8.04 -12.83 -7.46
CA LEU A 72 9.24 -12.38 -8.17
C LEU A 72 9.92 -13.51 -8.95
N ASP A 73 10.24 -14.60 -8.27
CA ASP A 73 10.97 -15.71 -8.88
C ASP A 73 10.16 -16.43 -9.94
N SER A 74 8.87 -16.68 -9.68
CA SER A 74 7.96 -17.28 -10.68
C SER A 74 7.78 -16.40 -11.91
N SER A 75 7.80 -15.08 -11.76
CA SER A 75 7.75 -14.14 -12.88
C SER A 75 9.03 -14.17 -13.73
N ILE A 76 10.19 -14.29 -13.09
CA ILE A 76 11.48 -14.45 -13.78
C ILE A 76 11.54 -15.79 -14.52
N GLU A 77 11.07 -16.88 -13.91
CA GLU A 77 11.00 -18.19 -14.56
C GLU A 77 10.03 -18.17 -15.76
N LYS A 78 8.85 -17.56 -15.62
CA LYS A 78 7.91 -17.37 -16.72
C LYS A 78 8.56 -16.63 -17.88
N LEU A 79 9.33 -15.56 -17.60
CA LEU A 79 10.06 -14.82 -18.62
C LEU A 79 11.04 -15.71 -19.37
N LYS A 80 11.89 -16.48 -18.65
CA LYS A 80 12.89 -17.39 -19.25
C LYS A 80 12.25 -18.45 -20.15
N LEU A 81 11.12 -19.01 -19.72
CA LEU A 81 10.37 -19.96 -20.54
C LEU A 81 9.87 -19.32 -21.83
N VAL A 82 9.33 -18.10 -21.74
CA VAL A 82 8.82 -17.37 -22.91
C VAL A 82 9.96 -17.02 -23.88
N THR A 83 11.06 -16.45 -23.38
CA THR A 83 12.21 -16.08 -24.22
C THR A 83 12.80 -17.29 -24.93
N SER A 84 12.97 -18.42 -24.23
CA SER A 84 13.43 -19.69 -24.80
C SER A 84 12.48 -20.22 -25.87
N LYS A 85 11.17 -20.13 -25.65
CA LYS A 85 10.15 -20.56 -26.63
C LYS A 85 10.21 -19.72 -27.91
N TYR A 86 10.29 -18.39 -27.78
CA TYR A 86 10.38 -17.53 -28.95
C TYR A 86 11.69 -17.71 -29.71
N LEU A 87 12.79 -17.90 -29.02
CA LEU A 87 14.09 -18.23 -29.64
C LEU A 87 14.00 -19.53 -30.44
N SER A 88 13.41 -20.58 -29.88
CA SER A 88 13.22 -21.85 -30.55
C SER A 88 12.36 -21.70 -31.83
N ILE A 89 11.24 -20.98 -31.74
CA ILE A 89 10.35 -20.75 -32.88
C ILE A 89 11.06 -19.93 -33.98
N ALA A 90 11.69 -18.83 -33.63
CA ALA A 90 12.32 -17.95 -34.61
C ALA A 90 13.63 -18.52 -35.18
N GLY A 91 14.34 -19.34 -34.41
CA GLY A 91 15.60 -19.97 -34.85
C GLY A 91 15.46 -21.27 -35.64
N SER A 92 14.35 -22.01 -35.47
CA SER A 92 14.17 -23.32 -36.08
C SER A 92 14.10 -23.29 -37.61
N GLY A 93 13.68 -22.19 -38.21
CA GLY A 93 13.55 -22.05 -39.67
C GLY A 93 14.74 -21.40 -40.37
N ASN A 94 15.73 -20.86 -39.64
CA ASN A 94 16.81 -20.10 -40.27
C ASN A 94 18.09 -20.10 -39.43
N GLN A 95 18.98 -21.03 -39.72
CA GLN A 95 20.27 -21.17 -39.02
C GLN A 95 21.17 -19.90 -39.15
N ASN A 96 21.03 -19.14 -40.23
CA ASN A 96 21.84 -17.96 -40.47
C ASN A 96 21.59 -16.84 -39.49
N ILE A 97 20.43 -16.77 -38.87
CA ILE A 97 20.09 -15.75 -37.86
C ILE A 97 20.08 -16.29 -36.42
N ALA A 98 20.14 -17.61 -36.25
CA ALA A 98 20.06 -18.25 -34.95
C ALA A 98 21.09 -17.72 -33.93
N GLY A 99 22.34 -17.55 -34.33
CA GLY A 99 23.39 -17.01 -33.48
C GLY A 99 23.14 -15.56 -33.07
N THR A 100 22.64 -14.73 -33.98
CA THR A 100 22.28 -13.31 -33.70
C THR A 100 21.06 -13.24 -32.78
N LEU A 101 20.04 -14.10 -32.99
CA LEU A 101 18.87 -14.20 -32.13
C LEU A 101 19.24 -14.66 -30.72
N THR A 102 20.10 -15.66 -30.59
CA THR A 102 20.58 -16.16 -29.29
C THR A 102 21.26 -15.05 -28.47
N LYS A 103 22.12 -14.25 -29.09
CA LYS A 103 22.75 -13.09 -28.46
C LYS A 103 21.70 -12.05 -28.04
N PHE A 104 20.78 -11.71 -28.95
CA PHE A 104 19.73 -10.77 -28.65
C PHE A 104 18.88 -11.23 -27.46
N ILE A 105 18.46 -12.49 -27.44
CA ILE A 105 17.64 -13.04 -26.37
C ILE A 105 18.38 -12.96 -25.02
N GLY A 106 19.68 -13.32 -24.98
CA GLY A 106 20.46 -13.24 -23.74
C GLY A 106 20.56 -11.81 -23.19
N GLU A 107 20.79 -10.83 -24.07
CA GLU A 107 20.90 -9.42 -23.66
C GLU A 107 19.55 -8.81 -23.27
N ILE A 108 18.48 -9.10 -24.02
CA ILE A 108 17.13 -8.57 -23.73
C ILE A 108 16.53 -9.20 -22.48
N GLU A 109 16.75 -10.49 -22.26
CA GLU A 109 16.31 -11.20 -21.06
C GLU A 109 16.87 -10.59 -19.80
N TYR A 110 18.15 -10.20 -19.79
CA TYR A 110 18.75 -9.48 -18.68
C TYR A 110 18.04 -8.16 -18.37
N LEU A 111 17.75 -7.36 -19.40
CA LEU A 111 17.03 -6.09 -19.23
C LEU A 111 15.57 -6.28 -18.79
N PHE A 112 14.92 -7.34 -19.26
CA PHE A 112 13.57 -7.68 -18.85
C PHE A 112 13.52 -8.16 -17.39
N ILE A 113 14.49 -8.96 -16.95
CA ILE A 113 14.64 -9.35 -15.53
C ILE A 113 14.84 -8.10 -14.66
N ASN A 114 15.64 -7.15 -15.12
CA ASN A 114 15.82 -5.89 -14.39
C ASN A 114 14.50 -5.09 -14.31
N ALA A 115 13.72 -5.02 -15.39
CA ALA A 115 12.40 -4.38 -15.37
C ALA A 115 11.47 -5.03 -14.34
N ILE A 116 11.42 -6.37 -14.30
CA ILE A 116 10.62 -7.12 -13.34
C ILE A 116 11.08 -6.83 -11.90
N LYS A 117 12.39 -6.85 -11.62
CA LYS A 117 12.93 -6.57 -10.29
C LYS A 117 12.63 -5.14 -9.84
N ILE A 118 12.78 -4.15 -10.73
CA ILE A 118 12.48 -2.74 -10.43
C ILE A 118 10.99 -2.56 -10.12
N GLU A 119 10.11 -3.11 -10.94
CA GLU A 119 8.66 -3.01 -10.75
C GLU A 119 8.20 -3.73 -9.48
N TYR A 120 8.77 -4.91 -9.18
CA TYR A 120 8.51 -5.61 -7.94
C TYR A 120 8.87 -4.77 -6.71
N ASN A 121 10.06 -4.18 -6.68
CA ASN A 121 10.48 -3.32 -5.58
C ASN A 121 9.61 -2.06 -5.46
N TYR A 122 9.17 -1.50 -6.59
CA TYR A 122 8.22 -0.38 -6.60
C TYR A 122 6.90 -0.79 -5.95
N TYR A 123 6.35 -1.94 -6.35
CA TYR A 123 5.11 -2.48 -5.80
C TYR A 123 5.19 -2.69 -4.29
N VAL A 124 6.24 -3.40 -3.82
CA VAL A 124 6.48 -3.66 -2.39
C VAL A 124 6.58 -2.37 -1.58
N LYS A 125 7.32 -1.38 -2.07
CA LYS A 125 7.46 -0.09 -1.37
C LYS A 125 6.17 0.71 -1.34
N LYS A 126 5.40 0.68 -2.42
CA LYS A 126 4.10 1.35 -2.47
C LYS A 126 3.13 0.75 -1.45
N GLU A 127 3.10 -0.57 -1.34
CA GLU A 127 2.29 -1.29 -0.36
C GLU A 127 2.72 -0.97 1.08
N GLN A 128 4.03 -1.00 1.36
CA GLN A 128 4.57 -0.63 2.68
C GLN A 128 4.22 0.81 3.07
N LEU A 129 4.24 1.74 2.13
CA LEU A 129 3.82 3.13 2.38
C LEU A 129 2.33 3.24 2.68
N ALA A 130 1.49 2.50 1.96
CA ALA A 130 0.05 2.47 2.21
C ALA A 130 -0.28 1.91 3.60
N ILE A 131 0.34 0.79 3.99
CA ILE A 131 0.20 0.21 5.33
C ILE A 131 0.65 1.20 6.42
N ARG A 132 1.80 1.84 6.23
CA ARG A 132 2.31 2.83 7.21
C ARG A 132 1.38 4.03 7.35
N GLU A 133 0.81 4.51 6.25
CA GLU A 133 -0.15 5.60 6.27
C GLU A 133 -1.44 5.21 6.98
N GLN A 134 -1.96 4.01 6.73
CA GLN A 134 -3.11 3.46 7.43
C GLN A 134 -2.86 3.37 8.94
N MET A 135 -1.72 2.81 9.35
CA MET A 135 -1.34 2.72 10.77
C MET A 135 -1.23 4.11 11.42
N ARG A 136 -0.74 5.12 10.68
CA ARG A 136 -0.67 6.50 11.17
C ARG A 136 -2.08 7.06 11.40
N GLN A 137 -2.98 6.89 10.44
CA GLN A 137 -4.36 7.36 10.55
C GLN A 137 -5.09 6.70 11.73
N GLU A 138 -4.94 5.38 11.89
CA GLU A 138 -5.50 4.65 13.03
C GLU A 138 -4.96 5.15 14.37
N ALA A 139 -3.65 5.44 14.45
CA ALA A 139 -3.05 5.99 15.66
C ALA A 139 -3.53 7.42 15.97
N GLU A 140 -3.75 8.26 14.96
CA GLU A 140 -4.31 9.60 15.11
C GLU A 140 -5.77 9.54 15.58
N GLU A 141 -6.58 8.65 15.01
CA GLU A 141 -7.98 8.44 15.44
C GLU A 141 -8.07 7.93 16.88
N ARG A 142 -7.21 6.98 17.27
CA ARG A 142 -7.15 6.50 18.66
C ARG A 142 -6.82 7.64 19.65
N LYS A 143 -5.86 8.50 19.31
CA LYS A 143 -5.52 9.68 20.13
C LYS A 143 -6.68 10.67 20.21
N ALA A 144 -7.41 10.89 19.11
CA ALA A 144 -8.56 11.77 19.09
C ALA A 144 -9.68 11.25 20.02
N LEU A 145 -10.02 9.97 19.92
CA LEU A 145 -10.99 9.32 20.79
C LEU A 145 -10.58 9.36 22.27
N GLU A 146 -9.28 9.18 22.58
CA GLU A 146 -8.79 9.28 23.96
C GLU A 146 -8.92 10.70 24.52
N LEU A 147 -8.63 11.71 23.71
CA LEU A 147 -8.81 13.12 24.09
C LEU A 147 -10.27 13.46 24.32
N GLU A 148 -11.16 12.95 23.47
CA GLU A 148 -12.59 13.16 23.61
C GLU A 148 -13.12 12.48 24.87
N ARG A 149 -12.71 11.25 25.15
CA ARG A 149 -13.03 10.55 26.39
C ARG A 149 -12.62 11.33 27.63
N LYS A 150 -11.39 11.86 27.66
CA LYS A 150 -10.91 12.68 28.79
C LYS A 150 -11.72 13.97 28.99
N LYS A 151 -12.25 14.56 27.91
CA LYS A 151 -13.14 15.73 28.01
C LYS A 151 -14.47 15.34 28.64
N VAL A 152 -15.07 14.27 28.17
CA VAL A 152 -16.35 13.77 28.67
C VAL A 152 -16.24 13.34 30.14
N GLU A 153 -15.14 12.68 30.52
CA GLU A 153 -14.87 12.32 31.93
C GLU A 153 -14.79 13.57 32.84
N LYS A 154 -14.15 14.64 32.38
CA LYS A 154 -14.10 15.92 33.14
C LYS A 154 -15.46 16.59 33.26
N GLU A 155 -16.30 16.51 32.21
CA GLU A 155 -17.68 17.02 32.26
C GLU A 155 -18.52 16.21 33.24
N GLU A 156 -18.37 14.90 33.23
CA GLU A 156 -19.03 14.00 34.21
C GLU A 156 -18.70 14.35 35.65
N GLU A 157 -17.38 14.53 35.95
CA GLU A 157 -16.92 14.94 37.30
C GLU A 157 -17.47 16.31 37.71
N LYS A 158 -17.51 17.26 36.75
CA LYS A 158 -18.07 18.59 37.00
C LYS A 158 -19.54 18.52 37.37
N TYR A 159 -20.37 17.81 36.59
CA TYR A 159 -21.80 17.71 36.87
C TYR A 159 -22.07 16.93 38.17
N LYS A 160 -21.29 15.88 38.47
CA LYS A 160 -21.36 15.20 39.78
C LYS A 160 -21.08 16.14 40.94
N GLY A 161 -20.00 16.93 40.84
CA GLY A 161 -19.63 17.88 41.87
C GLY A 161 -20.64 19.04 42.03
N GLU A 162 -21.31 19.47 40.94
CA GLU A 162 -22.40 20.45 41.02
C GLU A 162 -23.65 19.84 41.68
N LEU A 163 -23.99 18.61 41.32
CA LEU A 163 -25.12 17.90 41.89
C LEU A 163 -24.98 17.69 43.40
N ASP A 164 -23.81 17.29 43.88
CA ASP A 164 -23.52 17.14 45.30
C ASP A 164 -23.66 18.48 46.08
N LYS A 165 -23.21 19.58 45.47
CA LYS A 165 -23.37 20.93 46.06
C LYS A 165 -24.83 21.34 46.16
N VAL A 166 -25.62 21.14 45.12
CA VAL A 166 -27.04 21.51 45.11
C VAL A 166 -27.84 20.62 46.05
N GLN A 167 -27.50 19.32 46.18
CA GLN A 167 -28.10 18.43 47.16
C GLN A 167 -27.81 18.86 48.59
N THR A 168 -26.58 19.31 48.85
CA THR A 168 -26.20 19.85 50.19
C THR A 168 -26.95 21.14 50.47
N GLN A 169 -27.15 22.01 49.49
CA GLN A 169 -27.94 23.23 49.65
C GLN A 169 -29.40 22.89 49.93
N LEU A 170 -29.98 21.92 49.20
CA LEU A 170 -31.33 21.46 49.43
C LEU A 170 -31.57 20.95 50.85
N SER A 171 -30.60 20.19 51.39
CA SER A 171 -30.71 19.64 52.77
C SER A 171 -30.69 20.75 53.88
N ASN A 172 -30.19 21.93 53.55
CA ASN A 172 -30.12 23.08 54.46
C ASN A 172 -31.17 24.16 54.19
N ALA A 173 -31.95 24.04 53.12
CA ALA A 173 -32.98 25.03 52.75
C ALA A 173 -34.23 24.90 53.62
N GLN A 174 -34.78 26.03 54.03
CA GLN A 174 -36.00 26.13 54.88
C GLN A 174 -37.13 26.83 54.14
N ASP A 175 -36.87 27.53 53.07
CA ASP A 175 -37.86 28.26 52.29
C ASP A 175 -38.43 27.36 51.12
N GLU A 176 -39.75 27.28 51.04
CA GLU A 176 -40.44 26.42 50.10
C GLU A 176 -40.16 26.82 48.63
N THR A 177 -40.02 28.11 48.34
CA THR A 177 -39.66 28.62 47.00
C THR A 177 -38.23 28.31 46.61
N GLU A 178 -37.32 28.26 47.57
CA GLU A 178 -35.91 27.86 47.37
C GLU A 178 -35.79 26.37 47.15
N ILE A 179 -36.56 25.56 47.88
CA ILE A 179 -36.62 24.09 47.72
C ILE A 179 -37.11 23.72 46.29
N GLU A 180 -38.15 24.40 45.80
CA GLU A 180 -38.62 24.13 44.42
C GLU A 180 -37.55 24.43 43.36
N LYS A 181 -36.85 25.56 43.47
CA LYS A 181 -35.74 25.92 42.55
C LYS A 181 -34.56 24.95 42.59
N LEU A 182 -34.17 24.49 43.78
CA LEU A 182 -33.10 23.53 43.93
C LEU A 182 -33.51 22.16 43.37
N ASN A 183 -34.73 21.72 43.56
CA ASN A 183 -35.22 20.48 42.96
C ASN A 183 -35.25 20.54 41.42
N ALA A 184 -35.70 21.68 40.84
CA ALA A 184 -35.62 21.85 39.39
C ALA A 184 -34.18 21.81 38.85
N ARG A 185 -33.24 22.39 39.58
CA ARG A 185 -31.83 22.37 39.23
C ARG A 185 -31.22 20.96 39.34
N ILE A 186 -31.62 20.17 40.32
CA ILE A 186 -31.21 18.78 40.48
C ILE A 186 -31.67 17.96 39.26
N LEU A 187 -32.93 18.11 38.83
CA LEU A 187 -33.44 17.41 37.66
C LEU A 187 -32.68 17.76 36.38
N GLU A 188 -32.39 19.06 36.17
CA GLU A 188 -31.57 19.50 35.04
C GLU A 188 -30.17 18.91 35.04
N LEU A 189 -29.49 18.91 36.19
CA LEU A 189 -28.13 18.33 36.34
C LEU A 189 -28.15 16.82 36.16
N GLN A 190 -29.18 16.12 36.61
CA GLN A 190 -29.35 14.66 36.39
C GLN A 190 -29.52 14.33 34.90
N GLU A 191 -30.31 15.13 34.18
CA GLU A 191 -30.46 14.96 32.73
C GLU A 191 -29.13 15.21 31.98
N GLN A 192 -28.41 16.27 32.32
CA GLN A 192 -27.10 16.58 31.75
C GLN A 192 -26.09 15.46 32.05
N LEU A 193 -26.07 14.95 33.27
CA LEU A 193 -25.20 13.82 33.64
C LEU A 193 -25.54 12.54 32.89
N ALA A 194 -26.81 12.23 32.72
CA ALA A 194 -27.25 11.06 31.93
C ALA A 194 -26.77 11.16 30.48
N ASN A 195 -26.90 12.34 29.85
CA ASN A 195 -26.44 12.58 28.48
C ASN A 195 -24.89 12.42 28.35
N VAL A 196 -24.14 12.87 29.35
CA VAL A 196 -22.67 12.73 29.37
C VAL A 196 -22.25 11.27 29.53
N VAL A 197 -22.95 10.50 30.38
CA VAL A 197 -22.69 9.05 30.55
C VAL A 197 -22.94 8.29 29.25
N VAL A 198 -24.03 8.58 28.54
CA VAL A 198 -24.32 7.95 27.24
C VAL A 198 -23.21 8.24 26.23
N LYS A 199 -22.77 9.49 26.11
CA LYS A 199 -21.64 9.87 25.24
C LYS A 199 -20.35 9.12 25.61
N LYS A 200 -20.07 8.98 26.88
CA LYS A 200 -18.90 8.24 27.36
C LYS A 200 -18.96 6.78 26.95
N ASP A 201 -20.10 6.12 27.10
CA ASP A 201 -20.30 4.72 26.73
C ASP A 201 -20.16 4.53 25.21
N GLU A 202 -20.66 5.48 24.40
CA GLU A 202 -20.48 5.45 22.95
C GLU A 202 -18.99 5.51 22.56
N ILE A 203 -18.21 6.40 23.19
CA ILE A 203 -16.76 6.52 22.92
C ILE A 203 -16.03 5.24 23.34
N ILE A 204 -16.36 4.65 24.49
CA ILE A 204 -15.78 3.39 24.97
C ILE A 204 -16.09 2.26 23.99
N ASN A 205 -17.33 2.18 23.51
CA ASN A 205 -17.74 1.17 22.53
C ASN A 205 -16.98 1.32 21.19
N LEU A 206 -16.77 2.55 20.73
CA LEU A 206 -15.95 2.82 19.55
C LEU A 206 -14.48 2.43 19.75
N GLN A 207 -13.92 2.66 20.94
CA GLN A 207 -12.55 2.24 21.26
C GLN A 207 -12.44 0.70 21.31
N ASN A 208 -13.39 0.01 21.91
CA ASN A 208 -13.39 -1.45 22.01
C ASN A 208 -13.66 -2.13 20.66
N GLY A 209 -14.54 -1.58 19.83
CA GLY A 209 -14.81 -2.08 18.47
C GLY A 209 -13.56 -2.01 17.58
N LYS A 210 -12.75 -0.96 17.70
CA LYS A 210 -11.48 -0.83 16.98
C LYS A 210 -10.38 -1.73 17.54
N ALA A 211 -10.37 -2.04 18.83
CA ALA A 211 -9.43 -3.00 19.42
C ALA A 211 -9.70 -4.45 19.01
N GLY A 212 -10.96 -4.79 18.74
CA GLY A 212 -11.38 -6.13 18.31
C GLY A 212 -10.98 -6.47 16.86
N THR A 213 -10.83 -5.47 15.99
CA THR A 213 -10.40 -5.66 14.60
C THR A 213 -8.90 -5.92 14.46
N ASP A 214 -8.08 -5.47 15.42
CA ASP A 214 -6.61 -5.70 15.42
C ASP A 214 -6.22 -7.16 15.73
N THR A 215 -7.10 -7.94 16.38
CA THR A 215 -6.80 -9.34 16.78
C THR A 215 -7.18 -10.36 15.71
N LEU A 216 -7.97 -9.99 14.70
CA LEU A 216 -8.40 -10.86 13.61
C LEU A 216 -7.55 -10.77 12.35
N GLY A 217 -6.55 -9.89 12.32
CA GLY A 217 -5.66 -9.64 11.18
C GLY A 217 -4.22 -10.17 11.34
N ARG A 218 -3.99 -11.13 12.23
CA ARG A 218 -2.69 -11.79 12.38
C ARG A 218 -2.77 -13.26 12.02
#